data_b90737a6a70a18d20d2d2d921b40cd37
#
_entry.id   b90737a6a70a18d20d2d2d921b40cd37
#
_cell.length_a   1.000
_cell.length_b   1.000
_cell.length_c   1.000
_cell.angle_alpha   90.00
_cell.angle_beta   90.00
_cell.angle_gamma   90.00
#
_symmetry.space_group_name_H-M   'P 1'
#
loop_
_entity.id
_entity.type
_entity.pdbx_description
1 polymer ?
#
loop_
_entity_poly.entity_id
_entity_poly.type
_entity_poly.pdbx_seq_one_letter_code
_entity_poly.pdbx_strand_id
1 'polypeptide(L)'
;VVSNTKNSQLNVSDSQETTGVYSLDFNSNTYELREATVNGQTISYRAYENIPYVAKPVDIEYQYMNIYIPEAYFENDAQGKYTKETAPIFFPNSVGGYRPSKAATPTVDASGNPNATMYALSKGLVVAAPATRGRSNEAADGTYIGKAPAVIVDLKAAVAYLHSNDARMPGNANRIISNGTSAGGAVSLLLGATGHALDYNSYLQELGVASYDTDIYAVSAYCPITD
;
A
#
# COMPACT_ATOMS: atom_id res chain seq x y z
N VAL A 1 -21.63 -10.23 0.43
CA VAL A 1 -22.02 -9.81 -0.92
C VAL A 1 -21.46 -8.41 -1.09
N VAL A 2 -20.44 -8.25 -1.95
CA VAL A 2 -19.93 -6.93 -2.32
C VAL A 2 -20.88 -6.38 -3.38
N SER A 3 -21.65 -5.35 -3.06
CA SER A 3 -22.47 -4.68 -4.05
C SER A 3 -21.66 -3.52 -4.64
N ASN A 4 -21.42 -3.57 -5.93
CA ASN A 4 -20.79 -2.49 -6.70
C ASN A 4 -21.87 -1.49 -7.12
N THR A 5 -21.91 -0.35 -6.50
CA THR A 5 -22.65 0.79 -7.04
C THR A 5 -21.68 1.63 -7.87
N LYS A 6 -21.72 1.44 -9.19
CA LYS A 6 -20.95 2.28 -10.11
C LYS A 6 -21.56 3.67 -10.16
N ASN A 7 -20.87 4.64 -9.62
CA ASN A 7 -21.07 6.02 -10.03
C ASN A 7 -20.04 6.33 -11.11
N SER A 8 -20.40 6.02 -12.36
CA SER A 8 -19.54 6.23 -13.52
C SER A 8 -19.60 7.70 -13.92
N GLN A 9 -18.65 8.46 -13.45
CA GLN A 9 -18.13 9.58 -14.22
C GLN A 9 -16.78 9.14 -14.78
N LEU A 10 -16.82 8.46 -15.92
CA LEU A 10 -15.68 8.25 -16.78
C LEU A 10 -15.28 9.60 -17.39
N ASN A 11 -14.51 10.37 -16.69
CA ASN A 11 -13.59 11.28 -17.33
C ASN A 11 -12.26 10.54 -17.44
N VAL A 12 -12.09 9.89 -18.59
CA VAL A 12 -10.78 9.56 -19.11
C VAL A 12 -10.07 10.90 -19.35
N SER A 13 -9.50 11.47 -18.31
CA SER A 13 -8.48 12.49 -18.48
C SER A 13 -7.18 11.77 -18.67
N ASP A 14 -6.72 11.78 -19.93
CA ASP A 14 -5.35 11.63 -20.37
C ASP A 14 -4.38 11.44 -19.20
N SER A 15 -4.02 10.19 -18.93
CA SER A 15 -2.72 9.89 -18.36
C SER A 15 -1.70 10.35 -19.41
N GLN A 16 -1.25 11.57 -19.30
CA GLN A 16 -0.12 12.04 -20.08
C GLN A 16 1.07 11.15 -19.72
N GLU A 17 1.36 10.19 -20.58
CA GLU A 17 2.68 9.62 -20.76
C GLU A 17 3.64 10.74 -21.19
N THR A 18 3.92 11.63 -20.27
CA THR A 18 5.02 12.58 -20.45
C THR A 18 6.25 11.94 -19.84
N THR A 19 7.03 11.25 -20.65
CA THR A 19 8.43 10.86 -20.37
C THR A 19 8.63 9.76 -19.32
N GLY A 20 7.70 8.82 -19.12
CA GLY A 20 7.91 7.67 -18.22
C GLY A 20 8.10 8.03 -16.74
N VAL A 21 7.67 9.22 -16.31
CA VAL A 21 7.73 9.69 -14.93
C VAL A 21 6.33 9.86 -14.37
N TYR A 22 6.00 9.10 -13.32
CA TYR A 22 4.70 9.19 -12.64
C TYR A 22 4.69 10.30 -11.59
N SER A 23 3.55 11.01 -11.46
CA SER A 23 3.30 11.90 -10.33
C SER A 23 3.17 11.09 -9.05
N LEU A 24 3.79 11.58 -7.97
CA LEU A 24 3.71 10.98 -6.63
C LEU A 24 2.78 11.75 -5.70
N ASP A 25 1.97 12.65 -6.23
CA ASP A 25 0.92 13.34 -5.48
C ASP A 25 -0.34 12.47 -5.40
N PHE A 26 -0.82 12.23 -4.19
CA PHE A 26 -2.08 11.51 -3.98
C PHE A 26 -3.25 12.31 -4.54
N ASN A 27 -4.01 11.68 -5.46
CA ASN A 27 -5.22 12.27 -6.05
C ASN A 27 -6.47 11.70 -5.35
N SER A 28 -7.05 12.48 -4.45
CA SER A 28 -8.24 12.09 -3.70
C SER A 28 -9.53 12.01 -4.54
N ASN A 29 -9.50 12.46 -5.80
CA ASN A 29 -10.69 12.51 -6.67
C ASN A 29 -10.85 11.26 -7.55
N THR A 30 -9.83 10.40 -7.64
CA THR A 30 -9.84 9.20 -8.49
C THR A 30 -10.01 7.97 -7.63
N TYR A 31 -11.24 7.59 -7.34
CA TYR A 31 -11.55 6.45 -6.48
C TYR A 31 -12.82 5.71 -6.92
N GLU A 32 -12.98 4.51 -6.40
CA GLU A 32 -14.22 3.74 -6.43
C GLU A 32 -14.82 3.67 -5.03
N LEU A 33 -16.10 4.04 -4.89
CA LEU A 33 -16.80 3.86 -3.62
C LEU A 33 -17.27 2.40 -3.53
N ARG A 34 -16.89 1.73 -2.46
CA ARG A 34 -17.23 0.32 -2.18
C ARG A 34 -17.85 0.17 -0.81
N GLU A 35 -18.65 -0.88 -0.66
CA GLU A 35 -19.26 -1.28 0.59
C GLU A 35 -19.04 -2.77 0.85
N ALA A 36 -18.87 -3.12 2.11
CA ALA A 36 -18.81 -4.50 2.57
C ALA A 36 -19.49 -4.65 3.93
N THR A 37 -20.09 -5.80 4.18
CA THR A 37 -20.66 -6.12 5.50
C THR A 37 -19.70 -7.03 6.28
N VAL A 38 -19.31 -6.57 7.45
CA VAL A 38 -18.42 -7.29 8.38
C VAL A 38 -19.11 -7.38 9.72
N ASN A 39 -19.34 -8.59 10.20
CA ASN A 39 -20.03 -8.85 11.47
C ASN A 39 -21.38 -8.09 11.61
N GLY A 40 -22.15 -8.04 10.53
CA GLY A 40 -23.45 -7.37 10.51
C GLY A 40 -23.40 -5.84 10.39
N GLN A 41 -22.21 -5.24 10.32
CA GLN A 41 -22.02 -3.81 10.14
C GLN A 41 -21.58 -3.52 8.69
N THR A 42 -22.26 -2.61 8.02
CA THR A 42 -21.85 -2.13 6.69
C THR A 42 -20.74 -1.08 6.81
N ILE A 43 -19.67 -1.30 6.08
CA ILE A 43 -18.50 -0.43 5.98
C ILE A 43 -18.45 0.14 4.58
N SER A 44 -18.53 1.46 4.45
CA SER A 44 -18.30 2.18 3.19
C SER A 44 -16.87 2.71 3.16
N TYR A 45 -16.18 2.54 2.03
CA TYR A 45 -14.79 2.98 1.88
C TYR A 45 -14.46 3.36 0.44
N ARG A 46 -13.50 4.26 0.27
CA ARG A 46 -12.93 4.60 -1.03
C ARG A 46 -11.77 3.69 -1.36
N ALA A 47 -11.80 3.13 -2.55
CA ALA A 47 -10.72 2.32 -3.11
C ALA A 47 -9.93 3.16 -4.12
N TYR A 48 -8.65 3.36 -3.85
CA TYR A 48 -7.66 3.99 -4.71
C TYR A 48 -6.68 2.91 -5.14
N GLU A 49 -6.78 2.43 -6.36
CA GLU A 49 -6.02 1.26 -6.80
C GLU A 49 -5.01 1.61 -7.89
N ASN A 50 -3.95 0.79 -8.00
CA ASN A 50 -2.87 0.93 -8.97
C ASN A 50 -2.12 2.26 -8.89
N ILE A 51 -1.85 2.76 -7.68
CA ILE A 51 -1.11 4.00 -7.45
C ILE A 51 0.40 3.72 -7.56
N PRO A 52 1.13 4.28 -8.53
CA PRO A 52 2.57 4.20 -8.55
C PRO A 52 3.16 4.88 -7.30
N TYR A 53 4.04 4.19 -6.56
CA TYR A 53 4.70 4.78 -5.39
C TYR A 53 6.13 5.26 -5.70
N VAL A 54 6.59 5.11 -6.94
CA VAL A 54 7.86 5.63 -7.47
C VAL A 54 7.62 6.34 -8.79
N ALA A 55 8.39 7.40 -9.05
CA ALA A 55 8.25 8.16 -10.28
C ALA A 55 8.78 7.42 -11.52
N LYS A 56 9.76 6.53 -11.33
CA LYS A 56 10.45 5.78 -12.38
C LYS A 56 10.43 4.29 -12.06
N PRO A 57 9.27 3.60 -12.18
CA PRO A 57 9.21 2.19 -11.90
C PRO A 57 10.09 1.38 -12.88
N VAL A 58 10.78 0.40 -12.35
CA VAL A 58 11.47 -0.64 -13.15
C VAL A 58 10.45 -1.62 -13.70
N ASP A 59 9.42 -1.91 -12.93
CA ASP A 59 8.30 -2.78 -13.30
C ASP A 59 7.01 -2.25 -12.67
N ILE A 60 6.21 -1.52 -13.47
CA ILE A 60 4.96 -0.91 -13.00
C ILE A 60 3.92 -1.94 -12.55
N GLU A 61 4.00 -3.18 -13.03
CA GLU A 61 3.09 -4.24 -12.61
C GLU A 61 3.32 -4.69 -11.15
N TYR A 62 4.45 -4.29 -10.55
CA TYR A 62 4.85 -4.65 -9.19
C TYR A 62 5.32 -3.46 -8.35
N GLN A 63 5.35 -2.24 -8.91
CA GLN A 63 5.73 -1.03 -8.16
C GLN A 63 4.56 -0.05 -8.06
N TYR A 64 3.46 -0.54 -7.54
CA TYR A 64 2.24 0.21 -7.24
C TYR A 64 1.69 -0.21 -5.88
N MET A 65 0.74 0.55 -5.34
CA MET A 65 -0.03 0.14 -4.16
C MET A 65 -1.50 0.46 -4.33
N ASN A 66 -2.31 -0.21 -3.52
CA ASN A 66 -3.73 0.09 -3.34
C ASN A 66 -3.91 0.75 -1.98
N ILE A 67 -4.70 1.83 -1.93
CA ILE A 67 -5.05 2.53 -0.70
C ILE A 67 -6.56 2.45 -0.51
N TYR A 68 -6.99 2.07 0.69
CA TYR A 68 -8.40 1.96 1.06
C TYR A 68 -8.64 2.81 2.30
N ILE A 69 -9.63 3.71 2.22
CA ILE A 69 -9.89 4.72 3.24
C ILE A 69 -11.37 4.70 3.61
N PRO A 70 -11.73 4.55 4.90
CA PRO A 70 -13.13 4.65 5.33
C PRO A 70 -13.78 5.95 4.85
N GLU A 71 -14.98 5.86 4.26
CA GLU A 71 -15.70 7.02 3.71
C GLU A 71 -15.96 8.10 4.77
N ALA A 72 -16.22 7.69 6.02
CA ALA A 72 -16.45 8.60 7.14
C ALA A 72 -15.37 9.70 7.28
N TYR A 73 -14.12 9.40 6.94
CA TYR A 73 -13.03 10.38 7.07
C TYR A 73 -13.10 11.53 6.06
N PHE A 74 -13.81 11.35 4.95
CA PHE A 74 -14.05 12.41 3.97
C PHE A 74 -15.25 13.30 4.35
N GLU A 75 -16.10 12.81 5.24
CA GLU A 75 -17.23 13.53 5.83
C GLU A 75 -16.86 14.20 7.16
N ASN A 76 -15.58 14.15 7.56
CA ASN A 76 -15.06 14.60 8.85
C ASN A 76 -15.71 13.88 10.05
N ASP A 77 -16.12 12.65 9.85
CA ASP A 77 -16.67 11.78 10.87
C ASP A 77 -15.62 10.79 11.40
N ALA A 78 -15.93 10.12 12.50
CA ALA A 78 -15.08 9.10 13.08
C ALA A 78 -15.47 7.70 12.59
N GLN A 79 -14.47 6.83 12.46
CA GLN A 79 -14.68 5.40 12.26
C GLN A 79 -14.14 4.64 13.47
N GLY A 80 -15.03 4.09 14.27
CA GLY A 80 -14.67 3.51 15.56
C GLY A 80 -14.06 4.57 16.50
N LYS A 81 -12.84 4.36 16.94
CA LYS A 81 -12.11 5.28 17.83
C LYS A 81 -11.17 6.26 17.12
N TYR A 82 -11.15 6.24 15.80
CA TYR A 82 -10.21 7.04 15.01
C TYR A 82 -10.90 8.12 14.20
N THR A 83 -10.16 9.18 13.94
CA THR A 83 -10.47 10.25 12.97
C THR A 83 -9.52 10.18 11.79
N LYS A 84 -9.74 11.01 10.78
CA LYS A 84 -8.85 11.09 9.61
C LYS A 84 -7.40 11.43 9.95
N GLU A 85 -7.18 12.16 11.07
CA GLU A 85 -5.83 12.56 11.53
C GLU A 85 -5.18 11.52 12.44
N THR A 86 -5.97 10.66 13.07
CA THR A 86 -5.46 9.71 14.09
C THR A 86 -5.43 8.27 13.64
N ALA A 87 -6.07 7.95 12.52
CA ALA A 87 -6.15 6.58 12.01
C ALA A 87 -4.76 6.04 11.66
N PRO A 88 -4.34 4.91 12.26
CA PRO A 88 -3.12 4.24 11.82
C PRO A 88 -3.26 3.75 10.37
N ILE A 89 -2.12 3.60 9.70
CA ILE A 89 -2.06 3.01 8.36
C ILE A 89 -1.60 1.57 8.49
N PHE A 90 -2.48 0.63 8.18
CA PHE A 90 -2.16 -0.79 8.05
C PHE A 90 -1.47 -1.02 6.70
N PHE A 91 -0.25 -1.55 6.74
CA PHE A 91 0.64 -1.70 5.60
C PHE A 91 0.99 -3.18 5.38
N PRO A 92 0.04 -3.98 4.85
CA PRO A 92 0.25 -5.39 4.62
C PRO A 92 1.03 -5.61 3.32
N ASN A 93 2.04 -6.48 3.35
CA ASN A 93 2.66 -7.01 2.14
C ASN A 93 2.25 -8.48 1.91
N SER A 94 2.17 -8.85 0.65
CA SER A 94 1.81 -10.22 0.21
C SER A 94 3.04 -11.03 -0.22
N VAL A 95 4.23 -10.65 0.22
CA VAL A 95 5.49 -11.30 -0.16
C VAL A 95 5.53 -12.75 0.36
N GLY A 96 5.65 -13.69 -0.56
CA GLY A 96 5.83 -15.12 -0.27
C GLY A 96 7.05 -15.67 -0.97
N GLY A 97 7.98 -16.30 -0.24
CA GLY A 97 9.22 -16.86 -0.79
C GLY A 97 10.09 -15.84 -1.54
N TYR A 98 9.99 -14.56 -1.19
CA TYR A 98 10.66 -13.43 -1.86
C TYR A 98 10.34 -13.31 -3.37
N ARG A 99 9.19 -13.84 -3.79
CA ARG A 99 8.68 -13.71 -5.17
C ARG A 99 7.96 -12.38 -5.36
N PRO A 100 7.73 -11.95 -6.63
CA PRO A 100 6.88 -10.80 -6.90
C PRO A 100 5.50 -10.96 -6.27
N SER A 101 4.96 -9.91 -5.71
CA SER A 101 3.65 -9.94 -5.04
C SER A 101 2.77 -8.78 -5.49
N LYS A 102 1.49 -9.07 -5.67
CA LYS A 102 0.46 -8.07 -5.98
C LYS A 102 -0.06 -7.44 -4.68
N ALA A 103 -0.61 -6.25 -4.79
CA ALA A 103 -1.23 -5.55 -3.68
C ALA A 103 -2.44 -6.33 -3.14
N ALA A 104 -2.57 -6.40 -1.81
CA ALA A 104 -3.74 -6.99 -1.18
C ALA A 104 -4.99 -6.15 -1.41
N THR A 105 -6.15 -6.81 -1.42
CA THR A 105 -7.47 -6.17 -1.58
C THR A 105 -8.41 -6.59 -0.44
N PRO A 106 -9.33 -5.71 0.00
CA PRO A 106 -10.31 -6.06 1.01
C PRO A 106 -11.30 -7.10 0.46
N THR A 107 -11.49 -8.19 1.20
CA THR A 107 -12.46 -9.23 0.83
C THR A 107 -13.21 -9.76 2.05
N VAL A 108 -14.43 -10.24 1.80
CA VAL A 108 -15.24 -11.00 2.74
C VAL A 108 -15.58 -12.32 2.08
N ASP A 109 -15.34 -13.44 2.76
CA ASP A 109 -15.65 -14.77 2.24
C ASP A 109 -17.16 -15.07 2.24
N ALA A 110 -17.56 -16.22 1.69
CA ALA A 110 -18.96 -16.62 1.61
C ALA A 110 -19.62 -16.84 3.00
N SER A 111 -18.82 -17.02 4.05
CA SER A 111 -19.27 -17.16 5.44
C SER A 111 -19.33 -15.81 6.18
N GLY A 112 -18.98 -14.70 5.51
CA GLY A 112 -18.98 -13.37 6.10
C GLY A 112 -17.69 -13.03 6.85
N ASN A 113 -16.62 -13.82 6.74
CA ASN A 113 -15.35 -13.55 7.39
C ASN A 113 -14.51 -12.58 6.56
N PRO A 114 -14.03 -11.47 7.15
CA PRO A 114 -13.14 -10.54 6.48
C PRO A 114 -11.71 -11.09 6.40
N ASN A 115 -11.00 -10.79 5.32
CA ASN A 115 -9.54 -10.93 5.34
C ASN A 115 -8.89 -9.82 6.18
N ALA A 116 -7.57 -9.88 6.40
CA ALA A 116 -6.85 -8.92 7.24
C ALA A 116 -7.05 -7.45 6.79
N THR A 117 -7.06 -7.21 5.49
CA THR A 117 -7.26 -5.88 4.89
C THR A 117 -8.66 -5.34 5.19
N MET A 118 -9.71 -6.16 4.98
CA MET A 118 -11.08 -5.77 5.27
C MET A 118 -11.31 -5.62 6.78
N TYR A 119 -10.70 -6.49 7.59
CA TYR A 119 -10.78 -6.39 9.04
C TYR A 119 -10.16 -5.08 9.55
N ALA A 120 -8.99 -4.70 9.05
CA ALA A 120 -8.35 -3.42 9.39
C ALA A 120 -9.26 -2.23 9.06
N LEU A 121 -9.85 -2.19 7.85
CA LEU A 121 -10.83 -1.17 7.47
C LEU A 121 -12.03 -1.13 8.42
N SER A 122 -12.58 -2.29 8.79
CA SER A 122 -13.72 -2.36 9.71
C SER A 122 -13.42 -1.82 11.11
N LYS A 123 -12.13 -1.73 11.47
CA LYS A 123 -11.65 -1.14 12.73
C LYS A 123 -11.25 0.33 12.59
N GLY A 124 -11.44 0.93 11.43
CA GLY A 124 -11.15 2.34 11.17
C GLY A 124 -9.70 2.62 10.77
N LEU A 125 -8.89 1.60 10.47
CA LEU A 125 -7.56 1.83 9.93
C LEU A 125 -7.65 2.20 8.45
N VAL A 126 -6.77 3.10 8.01
CA VAL A 126 -6.46 3.25 6.59
C VAL A 126 -5.59 2.07 6.17
N VAL A 127 -5.81 1.53 4.99
CA VAL A 127 -5.00 0.43 4.46
C VAL A 127 -4.20 0.93 3.27
N ALA A 128 -2.89 0.70 3.28
CA ALA A 128 -2.02 0.91 2.13
C ALA A 128 -1.27 -0.39 1.85
N ALA A 129 -1.67 -1.10 0.81
CA ALA A 129 -1.16 -2.41 0.45
C ALA A 129 -0.25 -2.32 -0.78
N PRO A 130 1.08 -2.41 -0.63
CA PRO A 130 2.00 -2.36 -1.75
C PRO A 130 2.10 -3.70 -2.48
N ALA A 131 2.20 -3.64 -3.80
CA ALA A 131 2.84 -4.68 -4.60
C ALA A 131 4.35 -4.49 -4.54
N THR A 132 5.12 -5.54 -4.75
CA THR A 132 6.59 -5.46 -4.79
C THR A 132 7.16 -6.35 -5.87
N ARG A 133 8.28 -5.93 -6.44
CA ARG A 133 9.14 -6.82 -7.21
C ARG A 133 9.63 -7.96 -6.32
N GLY A 134 10.14 -9.01 -6.90
CA GLY A 134 10.70 -10.14 -6.19
C GLY A 134 11.73 -10.88 -7.04
N ARG A 135 12.39 -11.87 -6.43
CA ARG A 135 13.57 -12.55 -6.96
C ARG A 135 13.43 -13.16 -8.36
N SER A 136 12.21 -13.37 -8.82
CA SER A 136 11.91 -13.96 -10.14
C SER A 136 11.38 -12.97 -11.16
N ASN A 137 11.34 -11.64 -10.88
CA ASN A 137 11.07 -10.66 -11.91
C ASN A 137 12.22 -10.59 -12.91
N GLU A 138 11.87 -10.67 -14.18
CA GLU A 138 12.80 -10.56 -15.31
C GLU A 138 12.30 -9.48 -16.27
N ALA A 139 13.21 -8.66 -16.76
CA ALA A 139 12.95 -7.77 -17.88
C ALA A 139 12.86 -8.55 -19.20
N ALA A 140 12.43 -7.90 -20.28
CA ALA A 140 12.25 -8.53 -21.59
C ALA A 140 13.55 -9.16 -22.16
N ASP A 141 14.72 -8.67 -21.75
CA ASP A 141 16.03 -9.19 -22.13
C ASP A 141 16.54 -10.34 -21.22
N GLY A 142 15.72 -10.79 -20.26
CA GLY A 142 16.07 -11.84 -19.30
C GLY A 142 16.89 -11.37 -18.09
N THR A 143 17.13 -10.06 -17.95
CA THR A 143 17.82 -9.51 -16.79
C THR A 143 16.90 -9.57 -15.56
N TYR A 144 17.41 -10.09 -14.44
CA TYR A 144 16.68 -10.09 -13.18
C TYR A 144 16.62 -8.69 -12.57
N ILE A 145 15.41 -8.17 -12.39
CA ILE A 145 15.14 -6.81 -11.89
C ILE A 145 14.54 -6.75 -10.48
N GLY A 146 14.33 -7.89 -9.86
CA GLY A 146 13.71 -8.01 -8.54
C GLY A 146 14.52 -8.79 -7.50
N LYS A 147 15.81 -9.10 -7.76
CA LYS A 147 16.71 -9.69 -6.76
C LYS A 147 16.95 -8.73 -5.59
N ALA A 148 17.43 -9.25 -4.47
CA ALA A 148 17.82 -8.43 -3.34
C ALA A 148 18.70 -7.23 -3.77
N PRO A 149 18.44 -6.01 -3.28
CA PRO A 149 17.51 -5.63 -2.23
C PRO A 149 16.11 -5.14 -2.72
N ALA A 150 15.66 -5.48 -3.92
CA ALA A 150 14.49 -4.89 -4.57
C ALA A 150 13.23 -4.87 -3.70
N VAL A 151 12.90 -5.97 -3.01
CA VAL A 151 11.68 -6.06 -2.18
C VAL A 151 11.67 -5.00 -1.07
N ILE A 152 12.76 -4.90 -0.32
CA ILE A 152 12.84 -3.92 0.79
C ILE A 152 12.88 -2.48 0.27
N VAL A 153 13.54 -2.24 -0.86
CA VAL A 153 13.57 -0.92 -1.53
C VAL A 153 12.17 -0.51 -1.97
N ASP A 154 11.40 -1.43 -2.55
CA ASP A 154 10.01 -1.18 -2.96
C ASP A 154 9.12 -0.83 -1.76
N LEU A 155 9.23 -1.59 -0.65
CA LEU A 155 8.49 -1.28 0.59
C LEU A 155 8.86 0.08 1.16
N LYS A 156 10.16 0.43 1.19
CA LYS A 156 10.62 1.75 1.63
C LYS A 156 10.09 2.88 0.74
N ALA A 157 10.08 2.68 -0.56
CA ALA A 157 9.54 3.66 -1.50
C ALA A 157 8.04 3.89 -1.29
N ALA A 158 7.27 2.83 -1.03
CA ALA A 158 5.84 2.94 -0.70
C ALA A 158 5.61 3.67 0.63
N VAL A 159 6.43 3.43 1.66
CA VAL A 159 6.39 4.19 2.92
C VAL A 159 6.71 5.67 2.69
N ALA A 160 7.75 5.98 1.90
CA ALA A 160 8.11 7.35 1.55
C ALA A 160 6.96 8.09 0.84
N TYR A 161 6.22 7.39 -0.03
CA TYR A 161 5.02 7.94 -0.68
C TYR A 161 3.96 8.32 0.37
N LEU A 162 3.71 7.48 1.37
CA LEU A 162 2.72 7.74 2.42
C LEU A 162 3.11 8.95 3.27
N HIS A 163 4.38 9.04 3.69
CA HIS A 163 4.87 10.22 4.44
C HIS A 163 4.72 11.52 3.64
N SER A 164 5.08 11.51 2.36
CA SER A 164 4.98 12.69 1.50
C SER A 164 3.53 13.14 1.25
N ASN A 165 2.57 12.24 1.37
CA ASN A 165 1.16 12.51 1.14
C ASN A 165 0.32 12.59 2.42
N ASP A 166 0.93 12.61 3.61
CA ASP A 166 0.24 12.64 4.90
C ASP A 166 -0.78 13.79 5.01
N ALA A 167 -0.44 14.96 4.49
CA ALA A 167 -1.34 16.11 4.48
C ALA A 167 -2.43 16.08 3.37
N ARG A 168 -2.35 15.13 2.43
CA ARG A 168 -3.23 15.04 1.26
C ARG A 168 -4.27 13.93 1.37
N MET A 169 -4.11 13.02 2.32
CA MET A 169 -4.99 11.87 2.50
C MET A 169 -5.31 11.64 3.99
N PRO A 170 -6.49 11.09 4.31
CA PRO A 170 -6.76 10.59 5.65
C PRO A 170 -5.78 9.49 6.06
N GLY A 171 -5.50 9.40 7.35
CA GLY A 171 -4.53 8.48 7.94
C GLY A 171 -3.33 9.23 8.50
N ASN A 172 -2.59 8.61 9.40
CA ASN A 172 -1.44 9.20 10.07
C ASN A 172 -0.17 8.43 9.66
N ALA A 173 0.65 9.01 8.79
CA ALA A 173 1.87 8.38 8.31
C ALA A 173 2.92 8.16 9.42
N ASN A 174 2.81 8.84 10.56
CA ASN A 174 3.62 8.54 11.74
C ASN A 174 3.15 7.28 12.49
N ARG A 175 2.12 6.59 12.00
CA ARG A 175 1.55 5.37 12.58
C ARG A 175 1.37 4.26 11.55
N ILE A 176 2.36 4.06 10.69
CA ILE A 176 2.40 2.96 9.73
C ILE A 176 2.73 1.66 10.46
N ILE A 177 1.89 0.65 10.29
CA ILE A 177 2.05 -0.68 10.88
C ILE A 177 2.28 -1.68 9.74
N SER A 178 3.51 -2.13 9.58
CA SER A 178 3.84 -3.15 8.57
C SER A 178 3.36 -4.53 9.03
N ASN A 179 2.83 -5.31 8.09
CA ASN A 179 2.36 -6.66 8.35
C ASN A 179 2.79 -7.61 7.24
N GLY A 180 3.16 -8.83 7.61
CA GLY A 180 3.49 -9.89 6.66
C GLY A 180 3.72 -11.23 7.34
N THR A 181 3.71 -12.28 6.53
CA THR A 181 3.89 -13.67 6.97
C THR A 181 5.05 -14.31 6.21
N SER A 182 5.82 -15.21 6.85
CA SER A 182 6.96 -15.93 6.24
C SER A 182 8.02 -14.95 5.72
N ALA A 183 8.38 -14.99 4.43
CA ALA A 183 9.27 -13.99 3.82
C ALA A 183 8.69 -12.56 3.95
N GLY A 184 7.36 -12.40 3.87
CA GLY A 184 6.68 -11.13 4.12
C GLY A 184 6.85 -10.64 5.56
N GLY A 185 6.87 -11.55 6.54
CA GLY A 185 7.20 -11.25 7.93
C GLY A 185 8.65 -10.78 8.09
N ALA A 186 9.59 -11.45 7.43
CA ALA A 186 11.01 -11.09 7.44
C ALA A 186 11.25 -9.69 6.85
N VAL A 187 10.67 -9.36 5.69
CA VAL A 187 10.82 -8.03 5.09
C VAL A 187 10.11 -6.94 5.89
N SER A 188 8.99 -7.27 6.59
CA SER A 188 8.36 -6.34 7.53
C SER A 188 9.27 -6.02 8.73
N LEU A 189 9.93 -7.02 9.29
CA LEU A 189 10.94 -6.82 10.36
C LEU A 189 12.13 -5.99 9.86
N LEU A 190 12.63 -6.30 8.67
CA LEU A 190 13.73 -5.56 8.06
C LEU A 190 13.35 -4.10 7.81
N LEU A 191 12.12 -3.84 7.36
CA LEU A 191 11.60 -2.48 7.17
C LEU A 191 11.62 -1.68 8.48
N GLY A 192 11.13 -2.27 9.57
CA GLY A 192 11.14 -1.64 10.90
C GLY A 192 12.56 -1.46 11.47
N ALA A 193 13.42 -2.46 11.30
CA ALA A 193 14.77 -2.43 11.85
C ALA A 193 15.71 -1.45 11.13
N THR A 194 15.48 -1.20 9.85
CA THR A 194 16.38 -0.38 9.02
C THR A 194 15.98 1.11 8.94
N GLY A 195 14.74 1.47 9.28
CA GLY A 195 14.30 2.87 9.30
C GLY A 195 14.85 3.71 8.13
N HIS A 196 15.59 4.76 8.44
CA HIS A 196 16.26 5.65 7.48
C HIS A 196 17.68 5.20 7.07
N ALA A 197 18.01 3.90 7.09
CA ALA A 197 19.35 3.43 6.73
C ALA A 197 19.77 3.96 5.35
N LEU A 198 20.93 4.63 5.31
CA LEU A 198 21.44 5.33 4.11
C LEU A 198 21.84 4.37 2.99
N ASP A 199 22.08 3.12 3.32
CA ASP A 199 22.46 2.06 2.36
C ASP A 199 21.44 1.86 1.23
N TYR A 200 20.19 2.25 1.45
CA TYR A 200 19.12 2.16 0.44
C TYR A 200 18.95 3.41 -0.43
N ASN A 201 19.60 4.53 -0.08
CA ASN A 201 19.32 5.82 -0.72
C ASN A 201 19.64 5.84 -2.21
N SER A 202 20.71 5.17 -2.66
CA SER A 202 21.04 5.09 -4.09
C SER A 202 19.93 4.39 -4.89
N TYR A 203 19.42 3.28 -4.40
CA TYR A 203 18.31 2.56 -5.04
C TYR A 203 17.01 3.38 -5.07
N LEU A 204 16.71 4.05 -3.95
CA LEU A 204 15.53 4.93 -3.84
C LEU A 204 15.62 6.11 -4.80
N GLN A 205 16.81 6.70 -4.94
CA GLN A 205 17.06 7.80 -5.88
C GLN A 205 16.84 7.38 -7.34
N GLU A 206 17.32 6.19 -7.72
CA GLU A 206 17.13 5.65 -9.08
C GLU A 206 15.66 5.47 -9.43
N LEU A 207 14.83 5.05 -8.46
CA LEU A 207 13.40 4.89 -8.63
C LEU A 207 12.62 6.23 -8.62
N GLY A 208 13.26 7.32 -8.20
CA GLY A 208 12.61 8.62 -8.07
C GLY A 208 11.53 8.60 -6.99
N VAL A 209 11.92 8.35 -5.74
CA VAL A 209 11.00 8.34 -4.60
C VAL A 209 10.54 9.74 -4.22
N ALA A 210 9.39 9.82 -3.53
CA ALA A 210 8.80 11.08 -3.08
C ALA A 210 9.63 11.76 -1.96
N SER A 211 10.29 10.96 -1.12
CA SER A 211 11.19 11.41 -0.04
C SER A 211 12.09 10.27 0.39
N TYR A 212 12.98 10.54 1.36
CA TYR A 212 13.78 9.51 2.03
C TYR A 212 13.27 9.19 3.44
N ASP A 213 12.05 9.63 3.76
CA ASP A 213 11.37 9.28 5.01
C ASP A 213 10.76 7.87 4.87
N THR A 214 11.42 6.90 5.47
CA THR A 214 11.09 5.47 5.32
C THR A 214 10.85 4.77 6.66
N ASP A 215 10.64 5.54 7.74
CA ASP A 215 10.33 5.01 9.06
C ASP A 215 8.90 4.48 9.14
N ILE A 216 8.74 3.46 9.96
CA ILE A 216 7.44 2.93 10.35
C ILE A 216 7.30 2.88 11.87
N TYR A 217 6.05 2.89 12.34
CA TYR A 217 5.74 2.91 13.77
C TYR A 217 5.84 1.55 14.44
N ALA A 218 5.37 0.49 13.76
CA ALA A 218 5.30 -0.85 14.33
C ALA A 218 5.34 -1.94 13.26
N VAL A 219 5.67 -3.14 13.69
CA VAL A 219 5.69 -4.35 12.86
C VAL A 219 4.82 -5.43 13.49
N SER A 220 3.99 -6.06 12.64
CA SER A 220 3.21 -7.25 12.97
C SER A 220 3.66 -8.38 12.03
N ALA A 221 4.69 -9.12 12.43
CA ALA A 221 5.26 -10.19 11.64
C ALA A 221 4.83 -11.56 12.14
N TYR A 222 4.39 -12.42 11.23
CA TYR A 222 3.98 -13.80 11.52
C TYR A 222 4.97 -14.78 10.90
N CYS A 223 5.47 -15.72 11.72
CA CYS A 223 6.41 -16.77 11.30
C CYS A 223 7.51 -16.23 10.36
N PRO A 224 8.24 -15.17 10.73
CA PRO A 224 9.24 -14.58 9.85
C PRO A 224 10.36 -15.58 9.57
N ILE A 225 10.83 -15.63 8.32
CA ILE A 225 12.02 -16.41 7.97
C ILE A 225 13.23 -15.54 8.23
N THR A 226 14.08 -15.95 9.18
CA THR A 226 15.23 -15.17 9.67
C THR A 226 16.58 -15.82 9.38
N ASP A 227 16.62 -17.00 8.78
CA ASP A 227 17.79 -17.82 8.47
C ASP A 227 17.83 -18.28 7.00
#